data_c68874f68ed195b11030c8410f2304d7
#
_entry.id   c68874f68ed195b11030c8410f2304d7
#
_cell.length_a   1.000
_cell.length_b   1.000
_cell.length_c   1.000
_cell.angle_alpha   90.00
_cell.angle_beta   90.00
_cell.angle_gamma   90.00
#
_symmetry.space_group_name_H-M   'P 1'
#
loop_
_entity.id
_entity.type
_entity.pdbx_description
1 polymer ?
#
loop_
_entity_poly.entity_id
_entity_poly.type
_entity_poly.pdbx_seq_one_letter_code
_entity_poly.pdbx_strand_id
1 'polypeptide(L)'
;MRSGAKVAVVGGVFAVVATGVGYGGYNLYTGLTGSGGGGVSTKAGSAEKRTGPPSADEIEQTAKNFLAAWAEGRGLEAARLTNNEAEAEPLLTGFSEKAHVTGAVIKPGRAAGATVPFTVEATVSYQGESKPWSYASSLTVVRGLTTGKALVDWQPSVVHPKLSEGTSLVTSQASAPQIKAVDDNGVELTREKYPSLGPVLDQLRKKYGDEVGGTPGIELAITSAAPDVPDRTLLTLTEGKAGTLRTTLDAGVQAAAEKAVRNYAAASVVAIQPSTGEIKAVADAEAGEFNTALQGAQAPGSTMKIVTAVMMLDKGLVNGPNSPVECPSTVTWEREFHNLEDFSIPGATLQQAFARSCNTTFIKPVKPLGAGAGTALGDTARKYFGIGLDWQTGVVTFDGKVPESAGAETAASYIGQGQIQMNALNVASIAATVKGGGFKQPVIVPQGLDNRELARATPLPDSIAGSLRQMMNAAATSGTATRAMASVSGSKGAKTGSAEVDGQGDSNSWFTGYADDLAAAAVVQAGGHGGDAAGETVARVLNAR
;
A
#
# COMPACT_ATOMS: atom_id res chain seq x y z
N MET A 1 -8.44 -47.78 -8.78
CA MET A 1 -7.63 -47.61 -10.01
C MET A 1 -7.09 -46.21 -10.05
N ARG A 2 -5.80 -46.09 -9.74
CA ARG A 2 -4.74 -45.29 -10.37
C ARG A 2 -5.01 -43.78 -10.44
N SER A 3 -4.40 -42.97 -9.56
CA SER A 3 -3.00 -42.52 -9.64
C SER A 3 -2.72 -41.68 -10.89
N GLY A 4 -2.49 -40.36 -10.68
CA GLY A 4 -1.84 -39.55 -11.68
C GLY A 4 -2.23 -38.08 -11.64
N ALA A 5 -1.76 -37.31 -10.66
CA ALA A 5 -1.65 -35.85 -10.76
C ALA A 5 -0.73 -35.29 -9.66
N LYS A 6 0.54 -35.59 -9.78
CA LYS A 6 1.62 -34.88 -9.06
C LYS A 6 2.72 -34.69 -10.07
N VAL A 7 2.76 -33.57 -10.75
CA VAL A 7 3.90 -32.90 -11.38
C VAL A 7 3.35 -31.74 -12.22
N ALA A 8 3.15 -30.57 -11.63
CA ALA A 8 2.94 -29.31 -12.36
C ALA A 8 3.05 -28.06 -11.46
N VAL A 9 3.97 -28.02 -10.52
CA VAL A 9 4.19 -26.79 -9.69
C VAL A 9 5.65 -26.31 -9.69
N VAL A 10 6.55 -26.93 -10.45
CA VAL A 10 7.98 -26.54 -10.48
C VAL A 10 8.35 -25.61 -11.64
N GLY A 11 7.46 -25.31 -12.55
CA GLY A 11 7.74 -24.54 -13.78
C GLY A 11 7.56 -23.02 -13.74
N GLY A 12 6.97 -22.45 -12.69
CA GLY A 12 6.51 -21.05 -12.67
C GLY A 12 7.45 -20.00 -12.06
N VAL A 13 8.56 -20.37 -11.41
CA VAL A 13 9.38 -19.42 -10.62
C VAL A 13 10.61 -18.88 -11.38
N PHE A 14 10.89 -19.33 -12.60
CA PHE A 14 12.13 -18.97 -13.29
C PHE A 14 12.09 -17.71 -14.16
N ALA A 15 10.99 -16.97 -14.23
CA ALA A 15 10.85 -15.84 -15.17
C ALA A 15 11.11 -14.43 -14.58
N VAL A 16 11.37 -14.27 -13.28
CA VAL A 16 11.45 -12.92 -12.66
C VAL A 16 12.88 -12.50 -12.25
N VAL A 17 13.92 -13.32 -12.42
CA VAL A 17 15.28 -12.98 -11.97
C VAL A 17 16.17 -12.33 -13.05
N ALA A 18 15.66 -12.03 -14.24
CA ALA A 18 16.50 -11.57 -15.37
C ALA A 18 16.73 -10.03 -15.45
N THR A 19 16.23 -9.19 -14.56
CA THR A 19 16.34 -7.72 -14.69
C THR A 19 17.27 -7.01 -13.70
N GLY A 20 18.01 -7.73 -12.84
CA GLY A 20 18.92 -7.14 -11.82
C GLY A 20 20.41 -7.00 -12.22
N VAL A 21 20.84 -7.43 -13.40
CA VAL A 21 22.28 -7.56 -13.72
C VAL A 21 22.89 -6.36 -14.45
N GLY A 22 22.14 -5.27 -14.67
CA GLY A 22 22.57 -4.14 -15.52
C GLY A 22 23.48 -3.08 -14.91
N TYR A 23 23.65 -2.98 -13.60
CA TYR A 23 24.33 -1.82 -12.98
C TYR A 23 25.70 -2.08 -12.36
N GLY A 24 26.12 -3.32 -12.18
CA GLY A 24 27.43 -3.69 -11.63
C GLY A 24 28.59 -3.76 -12.64
N GLY A 25 28.31 -3.78 -13.93
CA GLY A 25 29.29 -4.05 -14.98
C GLY A 25 30.06 -2.83 -15.52
N TYR A 26 29.66 -1.61 -15.20
CA TYR A 26 30.24 -0.41 -15.85
C TYR A 26 31.51 0.16 -15.20
N ASN A 27 31.84 -0.20 -13.97
CA ASN A 27 33.02 0.33 -13.27
C ASN A 27 34.30 -0.53 -13.39
N LEU A 28 34.27 -1.64 -14.13
CA LEU A 28 35.42 -2.57 -14.24
C LEU A 28 36.26 -2.34 -15.50
N TYR A 29 35.90 -1.42 -16.40
CA TYR A 29 36.62 -1.28 -17.69
C TYR A 29 37.67 -0.16 -17.74
N THR A 30 37.79 0.70 -16.74
CA THR A 30 38.72 1.85 -16.78
C THR A 30 40.02 1.68 -15.98
N GLY A 31 40.30 0.49 -15.42
CA GLY A 31 41.49 0.22 -14.58
C GLY A 31 42.68 -0.48 -15.27
N LEU A 32 42.59 -0.85 -16.53
CA LEU A 32 43.56 -1.76 -17.17
C LEU A 32 44.27 -1.17 -18.39
N THR A 33 44.89 0.00 -18.24
CA THR A 33 45.98 0.40 -19.16
C THR A 33 47.02 1.25 -18.44
N GLY A 34 48.11 0.64 -18.08
CA GLY A 34 49.28 1.31 -17.49
C GLY A 34 50.44 0.38 -17.34
N SER A 35 51.34 0.43 -18.32
CA SER A 35 52.52 -0.37 -18.56
C SER A 35 53.67 -0.09 -17.60
N GLY A 36 54.42 -1.13 -17.24
CA GLY A 36 55.90 -1.13 -17.30
C GLY A 36 56.69 -0.98 -16.01
N GLY A 37 57.58 -1.93 -15.75
CA GLY A 37 58.82 -1.71 -15.01
C GLY A 37 59.20 -2.77 -13.98
N GLY A 38 60.17 -3.62 -14.30
CA GLY A 38 60.64 -4.74 -13.50
C GLY A 38 61.53 -4.37 -12.29
N GLY A 39 61.66 -5.33 -11.36
CA GLY A 39 62.57 -5.26 -10.18
C GLY A 39 62.47 -6.50 -9.30
N VAL A 40 63.56 -7.17 -9.15
CA VAL A 40 63.88 -8.50 -8.60
C VAL A 40 63.48 -8.71 -7.13
N SER A 41 62.80 -9.83 -6.87
CA SER A 41 62.90 -10.82 -5.80
C SER A 41 63.26 -10.47 -4.34
N THR A 42 62.30 -10.78 -3.43
CA THR A 42 62.57 -11.59 -2.21
C THR A 42 61.28 -12.30 -1.78
N LYS A 43 61.39 -13.63 -1.59
CA LYS A 43 60.31 -14.51 -1.15
C LYS A 43 59.91 -14.21 0.30
N ALA A 44 58.75 -13.65 0.46
CA ALA A 44 57.87 -13.89 1.61
C ALA A 44 56.50 -14.18 1.01
N GLY A 45 55.90 -15.34 1.31
CA GLY A 45 54.69 -15.84 0.65
C GLY A 45 53.46 -14.97 0.93
N SER A 46 53.32 -13.87 0.19
CA SER A 46 52.06 -13.18 0.04
C SER A 46 51.25 -13.90 -1.03
N ALA A 47 50.19 -14.56 -0.65
CA ALA A 47 49.24 -15.12 -1.60
C ALA A 47 48.83 -13.99 -2.56
N GLU A 48 49.14 -14.13 -3.85
CA GLU A 48 48.75 -13.18 -4.88
C GLU A 48 47.24 -12.95 -4.81
N LYS A 49 46.85 -11.69 -4.63
CA LYS A 49 45.43 -11.30 -4.61
C LYS A 49 44.82 -11.62 -5.98
N ARG A 50 43.98 -12.64 -6.02
CA ARG A 50 43.29 -13.02 -7.26
C ARG A 50 42.39 -11.89 -7.73
N THR A 51 42.47 -11.57 -9.01
CA THR A 51 41.66 -10.57 -9.70
C THR A 51 40.76 -11.24 -10.73
N GLY A 52 39.64 -10.61 -11.10
CA GLY A 52 38.68 -11.16 -12.04
C GLY A 52 37.56 -11.96 -11.36
N PRO A 53 36.57 -12.42 -12.12
CA PRO A 53 35.43 -13.16 -11.58
C PRO A 53 35.86 -14.48 -10.95
N PRO A 54 35.13 -15.03 -9.97
CA PRO A 54 35.38 -16.35 -9.43
C PRO A 54 35.27 -17.43 -10.52
N SER A 55 36.12 -18.46 -10.46
CA SER A 55 36.02 -19.63 -11.33
C SER A 55 34.83 -20.51 -10.92
N ALA A 56 34.45 -21.45 -11.80
CA ALA A 56 33.34 -22.38 -11.51
C ALA A 56 33.60 -23.21 -10.24
N ASP A 57 34.85 -23.67 -10.04
CA ASP A 57 35.23 -24.43 -8.85
C ASP A 57 35.20 -23.57 -7.59
N GLU A 58 35.64 -22.30 -7.68
CA GLU A 58 35.56 -21.38 -6.56
C GLU A 58 34.09 -21.07 -6.19
N ILE A 59 33.20 -20.94 -7.19
CA ILE A 59 31.75 -20.71 -6.99
C ILE A 59 31.16 -21.91 -6.25
N GLU A 60 31.39 -23.12 -6.76
CA GLU A 60 30.85 -24.35 -6.18
C GLU A 60 31.38 -24.56 -4.75
N GLN A 61 32.69 -24.41 -4.52
CA GLN A 61 33.29 -24.61 -3.21
C GLN A 61 32.83 -23.54 -2.19
N THR A 62 32.72 -22.28 -2.60
CA THR A 62 32.25 -21.20 -1.72
C THR A 62 30.81 -21.43 -1.34
N ALA A 63 29.93 -21.73 -2.31
CA ALA A 63 28.55 -22.04 -2.05
C ALA A 63 28.40 -23.25 -1.12
N LYS A 64 29.12 -24.33 -1.37
CA LYS A 64 29.09 -25.54 -0.53
C LYS A 64 29.55 -25.26 0.90
N ASN A 65 30.64 -24.53 1.09
CA ASN A 65 31.14 -24.20 2.42
C ASN A 65 30.17 -23.29 3.20
N PHE A 66 29.63 -22.28 2.53
CA PHE A 66 28.64 -21.38 3.12
C PHE A 66 27.38 -22.13 3.54
N LEU A 67 26.79 -22.91 2.63
CA LEU A 67 25.55 -23.63 2.90
C LEU A 67 25.72 -24.71 3.96
N ALA A 68 26.91 -25.39 4.00
CA ALA A 68 27.21 -26.36 5.04
C ALA A 68 27.36 -25.72 6.42
N ALA A 69 28.12 -24.62 6.54
CA ALA A 69 28.26 -23.90 7.80
C ALA A 69 26.90 -23.39 8.32
N TRP A 70 26.07 -22.86 7.43
CA TRP A 70 24.73 -22.40 7.78
C TRP A 70 23.83 -23.57 8.20
N ALA A 71 23.80 -24.68 7.45
CA ALA A 71 22.98 -25.86 7.78
C ALA A 71 23.34 -26.46 9.16
N GLU A 72 24.61 -26.41 9.54
CA GLU A 72 25.11 -26.89 10.84
C GLU A 72 24.87 -25.89 12.00
N GLY A 73 24.19 -24.74 11.75
CA GLY A 73 23.93 -23.72 12.75
C GLY A 73 25.14 -22.83 13.09
N ARG A 74 26.22 -22.92 12.32
CA ARG A 74 27.43 -22.11 12.49
C ARG A 74 27.32 -20.76 11.76
N GLY A 75 26.31 -19.96 12.18
CA GLY A 75 25.92 -18.71 11.50
C GLY A 75 27.04 -17.70 11.35
N LEU A 76 27.88 -17.52 12.38
CA LEU A 76 29.07 -16.65 12.32
C LEU A 76 30.09 -17.14 11.29
N GLU A 77 30.34 -18.45 11.20
CA GLU A 77 31.26 -19.00 10.20
C GLU A 77 30.71 -18.82 8.78
N ALA A 78 29.39 -19.01 8.59
CA ALA A 78 28.75 -18.74 7.31
C ALA A 78 28.83 -17.24 6.95
N ALA A 79 28.61 -16.34 7.90
CA ALA A 79 28.68 -14.90 7.68
C ALA A 79 30.09 -14.46 7.19
N ARG A 80 31.15 -15.04 7.71
CA ARG A 80 32.54 -14.79 7.27
C ARG A 80 32.83 -15.21 5.83
N LEU A 81 31.98 -16.00 5.23
CA LEU A 81 32.05 -16.39 3.82
C LEU A 81 31.28 -15.44 2.90
N THR A 82 30.73 -14.35 3.43
CA THR A 82 30.02 -13.32 2.68
C THR A 82 30.89 -12.07 2.49
N ASN A 83 30.48 -11.19 1.58
CA ASN A 83 31.11 -9.88 1.38
C ASN A 83 30.60 -8.82 2.39
N ASN A 84 29.62 -9.15 3.26
CA ASN A 84 29.09 -8.28 4.32
C ASN A 84 28.77 -9.09 5.58
N GLU A 85 29.82 -9.44 6.35
CA GLU A 85 29.72 -10.23 7.58
C GLU A 85 28.79 -9.60 8.61
N ALA A 86 28.86 -8.26 8.77
CA ALA A 86 28.10 -7.54 9.80
C ALA A 86 26.58 -7.61 9.60
N GLU A 87 26.10 -7.62 8.36
CA GLU A 87 24.68 -7.77 8.06
C GLU A 87 24.26 -9.24 7.96
N ALA A 88 25.17 -10.12 7.56
CA ALA A 88 24.90 -11.54 7.40
C ALA A 88 24.75 -12.28 8.74
N GLU A 89 25.62 -11.97 9.70
CA GLU A 89 25.68 -12.67 10.99
C GLU A 89 24.34 -12.66 11.75
N PRO A 90 23.65 -11.53 11.94
CA PRO A 90 22.39 -11.50 12.69
C PRO A 90 21.29 -12.35 12.07
N LEU A 91 21.24 -12.46 10.74
CA LEU A 91 20.23 -13.24 10.04
C LEU A 91 20.57 -14.72 9.99
N LEU A 92 21.85 -15.08 9.77
CA LEU A 92 22.31 -16.47 9.74
C LEU A 92 22.28 -17.12 11.14
N THR A 93 22.67 -16.37 12.16
CA THR A 93 22.60 -16.82 13.56
C THR A 93 21.13 -16.83 14.03
N GLY A 94 20.35 -15.80 13.66
CA GLY A 94 18.94 -15.70 13.95
C GLY A 94 18.11 -16.83 13.34
N PHE A 95 18.58 -17.46 12.28
CA PHE A 95 17.91 -18.61 11.66
C PHE A 95 17.74 -19.79 12.64
N SER A 96 18.71 -20.07 13.47
CA SER A 96 18.60 -21.09 14.54
C SER A 96 18.09 -20.51 15.86
N GLU A 97 18.53 -19.31 16.26
CA GLU A 97 18.27 -18.76 17.57
C GLU A 97 16.88 -18.07 17.69
N LYS A 98 16.50 -17.30 16.66
CA LYS A 98 15.23 -16.53 16.67
C LYS A 98 14.13 -17.22 15.89
N ALA A 99 14.44 -17.79 14.73
CA ALA A 99 13.47 -18.55 13.95
C ALA A 99 13.30 -19.99 14.45
N HIS A 100 14.12 -20.43 15.41
CA HIS A 100 14.06 -21.76 16.00
C HIS A 100 14.10 -22.90 14.96
N VAL A 101 14.87 -22.68 13.90
CA VAL A 101 15.07 -23.70 12.86
C VAL A 101 16.09 -24.73 13.36
N THR A 102 15.71 -25.98 13.29
CA THR A 102 16.53 -27.13 13.68
C THR A 102 16.63 -28.13 12.53
N GLY A 103 17.68 -28.94 12.51
CA GLY A 103 17.84 -30.04 11.56
C GLY A 103 17.81 -29.58 10.10
N ALA A 104 18.38 -28.41 9.79
CA ALA A 104 18.37 -27.88 8.44
C ALA A 104 19.26 -28.71 7.50
N VAL A 105 18.72 -29.11 6.38
CA VAL A 105 19.44 -29.73 5.26
C VAL A 105 19.33 -28.77 4.05
N ILE A 106 20.49 -28.21 3.67
CA ILE A 106 20.54 -27.24 2.57
C ILE A 106 21.27 -27.87 1.39
N LYS A 107 20.56 -28.05 0.28
CA LYS A 107 21.08 -28.76 -0.91
C LYS A 107 21.33 -27.75 -2.04
N PRO A 108 22.60 -27.53 -2.44
CA PRO A 108 22.89 -26.71 -3.62
C PRO A 108 22.38 -27.40 -4.89
N GLY A 109 21.83 -26.61 -5.79
CA GLY A 109 21.52 -27.00 -7.15
C GLY A 109 22.67 -26.69 -8.10
N ARG A 110 22.47 -26.90 -9.40
CA ARG A 110 23.47 -26.61 -10.43
C ARG A 110 23.66 -25.11 -10.58
N ALA A 111 24.90 -24.66 -10.52
CA ALA A 111 25.25 -23.25 -10.74
C ALA A 111 24.88 -22.79 -12.16
N ALA A 112 24.37 -21.58 -12.27
CA ALA A 112 24.10 -20.87 -13.51
C ALA A 112 24.93 -19.56 -13.49
N GLY A 113 26.11 -19.61 -14.11
CA GLY A 113 27.09 -18.52 -13.97
C GLY A 113 27.57 -18.43 -12.52
N ALA A 114 27.50 -17.24 -11.94
CA ALA A 114 27.89 -16.98 -10.54
C ALA A 114 26.78 -17.30 -9.52
N THR A 115 25.58 -17.62 -9.97
CA THR A 115 24.42 -17.86 -9.11
C THR A 115 24.22 -19.35 -8.89
N VAL A 116 24.04 -19.74 -7.63
CA VAL A 116 23.80 -21.12 -7.18
C VAL A 116 22.41 -21.16 -6.53
N PRO A 117 21.41 -21.79 -7.15
CA PRO A 117 20.14 -22.05 -6.50
C PRO A 117 20.31 -23.15 -5.44
N PHE A 118 19.49 -23.13 -4.42
CA PHE A 118 19.49 -24.18 -3.39
C PHE A 118 18.10 -24.36 -2.79
N THR A 119 17.90 -25.50 -2.16
CA THR A 119 16.68 -25.83 -1.39
C THR A 119 17.03 -25.99 0.07
N VAL A 120 16.15 -25.50 0.93
CA VAL A 120 16.22 -25.67 2.38
C VAL A 120 15.08 -26.60 2.79
N GLU A 121 15.44 -27.67 3.49
CA GLU A 121 14.53 -28.57 4.18
C GLU A 121 14.89 -28.53 5.67
N ALA A 122 13.98 -28.11 6.53
CA ALA A 122 14.27 -27.91 7.95
C ALA A 122 13.07 -28.23 8.82
N THR A 123 13.26 -28.22 10.11
CA THR A 123 12.19 -28.27 11.11
C THR A 123 12.23 -27.00 11.93
N VAL A 124 11.09 -26.36 12.11
CA VAL A 124 10.93 -25.26 13.05
C VAL A 124 10.36 -25.85 14.35
N SER A 125 11.02 -25.61 15.48
CA SER A 125 10.64 -26.19 16.78
C SER A 125 10.61 -25.11 17.85
N TYR A 126 9.44 -24.90 18.49
CA TYR A 126 9.26 -23.88 19.51
C TYR A 126 8.23 -24.33 20.55
N GLN A 127 8.55 -24.20 21.86
CA GLN A 127 7.68 -24.56 22.98
C GLN A 127 7.08 -25.97 22.92
N GLY A 128 7.84 -26.95 22.41
CA GLY A 128 7.41 -28.33 22.29
C GLY A 128 6.67 -28.68 21.00
N GLU A 129 6.30 -27.68 20.21
CA GLU A 129 5.70 -27.85 18.89
C GLU A 129 6.77 -27.89 17.80
N SER A 130 6.56 -28.70 16.77
CA SER A 130 7.50 -28.86 15.67
C SER A 130 6.80 -29.06 14.34
N LYS A 131 7.29 -28.40 13.29
CA LYS A 131 6.72 -28.53 11.95
C LYS A 131 7.81 -28.49 10.87
N PRO A 132 7.73 -29.34 9.82
CA PRO A 132 8.64 -29.26 8.69
C PRO A 132 8.42 -27.96 7.91
N TRP A 133 9.51 -27.37 7.45
CA TRP A 133 9.53 -26.15 6.65
C TRP A 133 10.51 -26.30 5.49
N SER A 134 10.09 -25.96 4.27
CA SER A 134 10.93 -26.04 3.10
C SER A 134 10.68 -24.89 2.15
N TYR A 135 11.75 -24.42 1.51
CA TYR A 135 11.70 -23.38 0.50
C TYR A 135 12.91 -23.46 -0.42
N ALA A 136 12.86 -22.72 -1.54
CA ALA A 136 13.99 -22.54 -2.44
C ALA A 136 14.50 -21.09 -2.36
N SER A 137 15.81 -20.92 -2.49
CA SER A 137 16.48 -19.63 -2.60
C SER A 137 17.68 -19.73 -3.54
N SER A 138 18.46 -18.67 -3.64
CA SER A 138 19.70 -18.63 -4.41
C SER A 138 20.72 -17.71 -3.77
N LEU A 139 21.99 -17.95 -4.04
CA LEU A 139 23.08 -17.07 -3.69
C LEU A 139 23.92 -16.77 -4.93
N THR A 140 24.61 -15.64 -4.92
CA THR A 140 25.58 -15.28 -5.96
C THR A 140 26.97 -15.22 -5.34
N VAL A 141 27.98 -15.73 -6.04
CA VAL A 141 29.38 -15.69 -5.57
C VAL A 141 30.16 -14.63 -6.34
N VAL A 142 30.78 -13.74 -5.60
CA VAL A 142 31.56 -12.60 -6.13
C VAL A 142 33.01 -12.62 -5.66
N ARG A 143 33.87 -11.86 -6.31
CA ARG A 143 35.27 -11.66 -5.87
C ARG A 143 35.32 -10.52 -4.85
N GLY A 144 35.73 -10.80 -3.64
CA GLY A 144 35.91 -9.78 -2.59
C GLY A 144 36.99 -8.76 -2.99
N LEU A 145 36.60 -7.50 -3.07
CA LEU A 145 37.45 -6.39 -3.54
C LEU A 145 38.72 -6.22 -2.68
N THR A 146 38.58 -6.43 -1.38
CA THR A 146 39.68 -6.27 -0.42
C THR A 146 40.52 -7.52 -0.28
N THR A 147 39.89 -8.68 -0.20
CA THR A 147 40.55 -9.96 0.12
C THR A 147 41.01 -10.75 -1.11
N GLY A 148 40.39 -10.52 -2.28
CA GLY A 148 40.55 -11.34 -3.48
C GLY A 148 40.01 -12.77 -3.35
N LYS A 149 39.26 -13.08 -2.26
CA LYS A 149 38.62 -14.39 -2.07
C LYS A 149 37.27 -14.43 -2.80
N ALA A 150 36.81 -15.63 -3.14
CA ALA A 150 35.41 -15.83 -3.55
C ALA A 150 34.54 -15.78 -2.29
N LEU A 151 33.48 -14.96 -2.32
CA LEU A 151 32.57 -14.70 -1.21
C LEU A 151 31.13 -14.69 -1.73
N VAL A 152 30.19 -15.04 -0.88
CA VAL A 152 28.77 -14.88 -1.18
C VAL A 152 28.41 -13.38 -1.19
N ASP A 153 27.79 -12.90 -2.25
CA ASP A 153 27.23 -11.56 -2.34
C ASP A 153 25.99 -11.49 -1.44
N TRP A 154 26.17 -10.80 -0.31
CA TRP A 154 25.16 -10.83 0.74
C TRP A 154 23.93 -10.03 0.39
N GLN A 155 22.80 -10.69 0.52
CA GLN A 155 21.46 -10.11 0.53
C GLN A 155 20.62 -10.88 1.54
N PRO A 156 19.69 -10.25 2.29
CA PRO A 156 18.78 -10.95 3.18
C PRO A 156 18.00 -12.07 2.50
N SER A 157 17.68 -11.90 1.21
CA SER A 157 17.01 -12.90 0.38
C SER A 157 17.78 -14.21 0.20
N VAL A 158 19.08 -14.25 0.52
CA VAL A 158 19.85 -15.51 0.59
C VAL A 158 19.26 -16.40 1.69
N VAL A 159 18.96 -15.85 2.88
CA VAL A 159 18.37 -16.61 3.98
C VAL A 159 16.95 -17.05 3.65
N HIS A 160 16.14 -16.14 3.14
CA HIS A 160 14.79 -16.48 2.68
C HIS A 160 14.33 -15.48 1.60
N PRO A 161 13.78 -15.93 0.45
CA PRO A 161 13.50 -15.06 -0.71
C PRO A 161 12.56 -13.89 -0.44
N LYS A 162 11.86 -13.90 0.69
CA LYS A 162 10.94 -12.84 1.10
C LYS A 162 11.53 -11.88 2.15
N LEU A 163 12.78 -12.08 2.58
CA LEU A 163 13.48 -11.15 3.45
C LEU A 163 14.02 -9.96 2.66
N SER A 164 13.98 -8.80 3.28
CA SER A 164 14.55 -7.54 2.81
C SER A 164 15.35 -6.86 3.93
N GLU A 165 16.00 -5.75 3.63
CA GLU A 165 16.70 -4.95 4.65
C GLU A 165 15.77 -4.57 5.80
N GLY A 166 16.28 -4.68 7.03
CA GLY A 166 15.52 -4.36 8.24
C GLY A 166 14.49 -5.40 8.67
N THR A 167 14.43 -6.56 7.98
CA THR A 167 13.53 -7.67 8.36
C THR A 167 14.29 -8.87 8.88
N SER A 168 13.66 -9.70 9.72
CA SER A 168 14.24 -10.91 10.30
C SER A 168 13.21 -12.03 10.42
N LEU A 169 13.70 -13.28 10.54
CA LEU A 169 12.86 -14.45 10.83
C LEU A 169 12.73 -14.63 12.35
N VAL A 170 11.52 -14.74 12.83
CA VAL A 170 11.24 -14.98 14.27
C VAL A 170 10.13 -16.02 14.39
N THR A 171 10.37 -17.05 15.22
CA THR A 171 9.31 -17.96 15.68
C THR A 171 8.93 -17.56 17.08
N SER A 172 7.67 -17.25 17.27
CA SER A 172 7.14 -16.83 18.56
C SER A 172 5.71 -17.30 18.71
N GLN A 173 5.22 -17.19 19.94
CA GLN A 173 3.79 -17.21 20.17
C GLN A 173 3.20 -16.04 19.39
N ALA A 174 2.25 -16.30 18.51
CA ALA A 174 1.54 -15.25 17.80
C ALA A 174 0.97 -14.27 18.83
N SER A 175 1.18 -12.97 18.61
CA SER A 175 0.66 -11.96 19.54
C SER A 175 -0.87 -11.94 19.60
N ALA A 176 -1.52 -12.61 18.65
CA ALA A 176 -2.95 -12.83 18.62
C ALA A 176 -3.26 -14.26 18.20
N PRO A 177 -4.27 -14.92 18.81
CA PRO A 177 -4.79 -16.18 18.30
C PRO A 177 -5.34 -15.99 16.89
N GLN A 178 -5.52 -17.09 16.16
CA GLN A 178 -6.28 -17.06 14.92
C GLN A 178 -7.73 -16.71 15.24
N ILE A 179 -8.05 -15.42 15.27
CA ILE A 179 -9.41 -14.97 15.50
C ILE A 179 -10.27 -15.25 14.27
N LYS A 180 -11.49 -15.67 14.52
CA LYS A 180 -12.52 -15.76 13.52
C LYS A 180 -13.10 -14.35 13.35
N ALA A 181 -12.66 -13.62 12.33
CA ALA A 181 -13.25 -12.34 11.99
C ALA A 181 -14.60 -12.58 11.31
N VAL A 182 -15.62 -11.89 11.76
CA VAL A 182 -16.95 -11.92 11.17
C VAL A 182 -17.40 -10.51 10.81
N ASP A 183 -18.26 -10.41 9.80
CA ASP A 183 -18.94 -9.17 9.45
C ASP A 183 -19.96 -8.77 10.52
N ASP A 184 -20.69 -7.68 10.29
CA ASP A 184 -21.73 -7.17 11.20
C ASP A 184 -22.92 -8.13 11.34
N ASN A 185 -23.13 -9.07 10.40
CA ASN A 185 -24.15 -10.10 10.40
C ASN A 185 -23.67 -11.48 10.89
N GLY A 186 -22.40 -11.61 11.25
CA GLY A 186 -21.79 -12.86 11.71
C GLY A 186 -21.27 -13.77 10.60
N VAL A 187 -21.19 -13.29 9.36
CA VAL A 187 -20.59 -14.02 8.24
C VAL A 187 -19.08 -14.02 8.36
N GLU A 188 -18.47 -15.19 8.26
CA GLU A 188 -17.01 -15.34 8.37
C GLU A 188 -16.26 -14.69 7.21
N LEU A 189 -15.27 -13.88 7.57
CA LEU A 189 -14.37 -13.18 6.67
C LEU A 189 -13.02 -13.90 6.66
N THR A 190 -12.69 -14.54 5.54
CA THR A 190 -11.41 -15.25 5.37
C THR A 190 -10.61 -14.67 4.20
N ARG A 191 -9.29 -14.85 4.24
CA ARG A 191 -8.38 -14.44 3.14
C ARG A 191 -8.71 -15.13 1.82
N GLU A 192 -9.13 -16.39 1.86
CA GLU A 192 -9.46 -17.16 0.65
C GLU A 192 -10.68 -16.59 -0.05
N LYS A 193 -11.67 -16.14 0.72
CA LYS A 193 -12.90 -15.56 0.20
C LYS A 193 -12.74 -14.08 -0.17
N TYR A 194 -11.94 -13.36 0.64
CA TYR A 194 -11.69 -11.91 0.51
C TYR A 194 -10.19 -11.64 0.55
N PRO A 195 -9.45 -11.84 -0.55
CA PRO A 195 -7.97 -11.73 -0.58
C PRO A 195 -7.43 -10.38 -0.12
N SER A 196 -8.13 -9.28 -0.42
CA SER A 196 -7.73 -7.92 0.01
C SER A 196 -7.76 -7.73 1.51
N LEU A 197 -8.56 -8.52 2.24
CA LEU A 197 -8.64 -8.44 3.69
C LEU A 197 -7.48 -9.15 4.41
N GLY A 198 -6.63 -9.89 3.70
CA GLY A 198 -5.54 -10.63 4.34
C GLY A 198 -4.73 -9.79 5.33
N PRO A 199 -4.10 -8.67 4.91
CA PRO A 199 -3.33 -7.80 5.79
C PRO A 199 -4.17 -7.17 6.91
N VAL A 200 -5.42 -6.84 6.64
CA VAL A 200 -6.37 -6.28 7.62
C VAL A 200 -6.67 -7.31 8.70
N LEU A 201 -6.97 -8.56 8.32
CA LEU A 201 -7.25 -9.64 9.26
C LEU A 201 -6.02 -9.97 10.12
N ASP A 202 -4.82 -9.90 9.56
CA ASP A 202 -3.57 -10.13 10.29
C ASP A 202 -3.31 -9.01 11.33
N GLN A 203 -3.56 -7.76 10.98
CA GLN A 203 -3.49 -6.64 11.92
C GLN A 203 -4.53 -6.75 13.04
N LEU A 204 -5.78 -7.09 12.68
CA LEU A 204 -6.86 -7.29 13.65
C LEU A 204 -6.54 -8.45 14.60
N ARG A 205 -6.00 -9.55 14.07
CA ARG A 205 -5.55 -10.70 14.85
C ARG A 205 -4.46 -10.31 15.84
N LYS A 206 -3.46 -9.56 15.38
CA LYS A 206 -2.35 -9.09 16.21
C LYS A 206 -2.82 -8.15 17.33
N LYS A 207 -3.76 -7.26 17.03
CA LYS A 207 -4.19 -6.22 17.97
C LYS A 207 -5.23 -6.69 18.97
N TYR A 208 -6.18 -7.51 18.55
CA TYR A 208 -7.37 -7.85 19.34
C TYR A 208 -7.49 -9.33 19.72
N GLY A 209 -6.47 -10.14 19.39
CA GLY A 209 -6.53 -11.57 19.64
C GLY A 209 -6.77 -11.95 21.10
N ASP A 210 -6.09 -11.24 22.00
CA ASP A 210 -6.20 -11.48 23.45
C ASP A 210 -7.56 -11.04 24.01
N GLU A 211 -8.17 -10.01 23.44
CA GLU A 211 -9.41 -9.41 23.94
C GLU A 211 -10.65 -10.22 23.55
N VAL A 212 -10.59 -10.98 22.48
CA VAL A 212 -11.74 -11.75 21.96
C VAL A 212 -11.72 -13.23 22.38
N GLY A 213 -10.84 -13.61 23.30
CA GLY A 213 -10.89 -14.90 23.97
C GLY A 213 -10.45 -16.07 23.10
N GLY A 214 -9.23 -16.10 22.69
CA GLY A 214 -8.61 -17.24 22.02
C GLY A 214 -7.36 -17.71 22.76
N THR A 215 -6.76 -18.78 22.29
CA THR A 215 -5.40 -19.16 22.69
C THR A 215 -4.44 -18.81 21.56
N PRO A 216 -3.30 -18.16 21.84
CA PRO A 216 -2.34 -17.81 20.82
C PRO A 216 -1.84 -19.04 20.07
N GLY A 217 -1.66 -18.90 18.77
CA GLY A 217 -0.92 -19.87 17.97
C GLY A 217 0.59 -19.68 18.10
N ILE A 218 1.35 -20.53 17.45
CA ILE A 218 2.80 -20.41 17.31
C ILE A 218 3.12 -20.30 15.84
N GLU A 219 3.84 -19.25 15.45
CA GLU A 219 4.13 -18.97 14.05
C GLU A 219 5.59 -18.58 13.84
N LEU A 220 6.15 -19.03 12.70
CA LEU A 220 7.36 -18.43 12.11
C LEU A 220 6.93 -17.28 11.20
N ALA A 221 7.44 -16.10 11.45
CA ALA A 221 7.11 -14.91 10.68
C ALA A 221 8.34 -14.12 10.27
N ILE A 222 8.20 -13.32 9.23
CA ILE A 222 9.09 -12.19 8.93
C ILE A 222 8.61 -11.01 9.76
N THR A 223 9.52 -10.48 10.59
CA THR A 223 9.27 -9.30 11.41
C THR A 223 10.09 -8.12 10.90
N SER A 224 9.59 -6.90 11.04
CA SER A 224 10.28 -5.66 10.70
C SER A 224 10.68 -4.90 11.94
N ALA A 225 11.84 -4.22 11.89
CA ALA A 225 12.22 -3.25 12.91
C ALA A 225 11.39 -1.96 12.87
N ALA A 226 10.72 -1.68 11.75
CA ALA A 226 9.80 -0.55 11.61
C ALA A 226 8.46 -0.87 12.31
N PRO A 227 7.98 -0.03 13.24
CA PRO A 227 6.83 -0.35 14.09
C PRO A 227 5.50 -0.51 13.33
N ASP A 228 5.39 0.09 12.15
CA ASP A 228 4.14 0.12 11.37
C ASP A 228 4.07 -0.93 10.25
N VAL A 229 5.10 -1.79 10.15
CA VAL A 229 5.11 -2.88 9.17
C VAL A 229 4.61 -4.16 9.84
N PRO A 230 3.47 -4.72 9.38
CA PRO A 230 2.93 -5.95 9.97
C PRO A 230 3.85 -7.14 9.73
N ASP A 231 3.88 -8.04 10.70
CA ASP A 231 4.60 -9.31 10.57
C ASP A 231 3.96 -10.17 9.47
N ARG A 232 4.81 -10.93 8.78
CA ARG A 232 4.38 -11.83 7.72
C ARG A 232 4.59 -13.27 8.11
N THR A 233 3.51 -14.00 8.35
CA THR A 233 3.55 -15.43 8.66
C THR A 233 4.07 -16.23 7.47
N LEU A 234 5.04 -17.09 7.73
CA LEU A 234 5.59 -18.07 6.77
C LEU A 234 5.14 -19.49 7.08
N LEU A 235 5.05 -19.84 8.36
CA LEU A 235 4.65 -21.16 8.82
C LEU A 235 3.90 -21.03 10.15
N THR A 236 2.72 -21.64 10.25
CA THR A 236 2.02 -21.80 11.53
C THR A 236 2.37 -23.17 12.13
N LEU A 237 3.02 -23.20 13.28
CA LEU A 237 3.38 -24.42 14.00
C LEU A 237 2.14 -25.00 14.70
N THR A 238 1.48 -24.15 15.47
CA THR A 238 0.25 -24.51 16.20
C THR A 238 -0.79 -23.45 15.93
N GLU A 239 -1.97 -23.91 15.56
CA GLU A 239 -3.10 -23.02 15.41
C GLU A 239 -3.64 -22.61 16.78
N GLY A 240 -3.80 -21.30 16.99
CA GLY A 240 -4.50 -20.82 18.17
C GLY A 240 -5.97 -21.24 18.15
N LYS A 241 -6.60 -21.29 19.31
CA LYS A 241 -8.06 -21.41 19.36
C LYS A 241 -8.67 -20.08 19.00
N ALA A 242 -9.56 -20.10 18.01
CA ALA A 242 -10.20 -18.91 17.48
C ALA A 242 -11.13 -18.25 18.52
N GLY A 243 -10.81 -17.03 18.90
CA GLY A 243 -11.82 -16.11 19.37
C GLY A 243 -12.68 -15.61 18.20
N THR A 244 -13.78 -14.93 18.47
CA THR A 244 -14.62 -14.32 17.43
C THR A 244 -14.52 -12.80 17.52
N LEU A 245 -13.96 -12.18 16.49
CA LEU A 245 -13.90 -10.72 16.36
C LEU A 245 -14.98 -10.24 15.39
N ARG A 246 -15.91 -9.46 15.89
CA ARG A 246 -16.90 -8.76 15.05
C ARG A 246 -16.26 -7.52 14.44
N THR A 247 -16.33 -7.41 13.12
CA THR A 247 -15.94 -6.21 12.37
C THR A 247 -17.17 -5.40 11.98
N THR A 248 -16.95 -4.21 11.44
CA THR A 248 -18.01 -3.38 10.86
C THR A 248 -18.26 -3.68 9.37
N LEU A 249 -17.43 -4.55 8.78
CA LEU A 249 -17.55 -4.92 7.38
C LEU A 249 -18.88 -5.58 7.07
N ASP A 250 -19.30 -5.46 5.83
CA ASP A 250 -20.44 -6.18 5.25
C ASP A 250 -19.93 -7.15 4.18
N ALA A 251 -20.20 -8.43 4.35
CA ALA A 251 -19.69 -9.48 3.47
C ALA A 251 -20.16 -9.34 2.01
N GLY A 252 -21.37 -8.80 1.80
CA GLY A 252 -21.92 -8.56 0.46
C GLY A 252 -21.22 -7.40 -0.22
N VAL A 253 -21.08 -6.28 0.47
CA VAL A 253 -20.39 -5.08 -0.02
C VAL A 253 -18.90 -5.39 -0.25
N GLN A 254 -18.27 -6.15 0.64
CA GLN A 254 -16.89 -6.62 0.48
C GLN A 254 -16.71 -7.49 -0.76
N ALA A 255 -17.62 -8.44 -1.00
CA ALA A 255 -17.56 -9.28 -2.18
C ALA A 255 -17.69 -8.48 -3.49
N ALA A 256 -18.54 -7.46 -3.49
CA ALA A 256 -18.69 -6.55 -4.63
C ALA A 256 -17.41 -5.72 -4.84
N ALA A 257 -16.78 -5.22 -3.77
CA ALA A 257 -15.53 -4.48 -3.80
C ALA A 257 -14.38 -5.33 -4.37
N GLU A 258 -14.19 -6.54 -3.86
CA GLU A 258 -13.20 -7.52 -4.37
C GLU A 258 -13.39 -7.78 -5.88
N LYS A 259 -14.63 -8.00 -6.30
CA LYS A 259 -14.93 -8.24 -7.71
C LYS A 259 -14.67 -7.01 -8.58
N ALA A 260 -14.93 -5.80 -8.04
CA ALA A 260 -14.77 -4.56 -8.80
C ALA A 260 -13.28 -4.25 -9.06
N VAL A 261 -12.41 -4.41 -8.06
CA VAL A 261 -10.98 -4.08 -8.21
C VAL A 261 -10.24 -5.07 -9.11
N ARG A 262 -10.64 -6.35 -9.16
CA ARG A 262 -10.00 -7.39 -9.99
C ARG A 262 -10.00 -7.13 -11.50
N ASN A 263 -10.80 -6.15 -11.95
CA ASN A 263 -10.81 -5.78 -13.37
C ASN A 263 -9.59 -4.93 -13.78
N TYR A 264 -8.77 -4.50 -12.83
CA TYR A 264 -7.66 -3.59 -13.04
C TYR A 264 -6.38 -4.14 -12.40
N ALA A 265 -5.23 -3.79 -12.96
CA ALA A 265 -3.92 -4.21 -12.43
C ALA A 265 -3.63 -3.56 -11.07
N ALA A 266 -3.99 -2.28 -10.90
CA ALA A 266 -3.78 -1.53 -9.66
C ALA A 266 -5.02 -0.66 -9.38
N ALA A 267 -5.85 -1.11 -8.46
CA ALA A 267 -7.07 -0.43 -8.04
C ALA A 267 -7.33 -0.64 -6.56
N SER A 268 -7.86 0.39 -5.91
CA SER A 268 -8.25 0.36 -4.51
C SER A 268 -9.64 0.94 -4.34
N VAL A 269 -10.44 0.36 -3.46
CA VAL A 269 -11.78 0.88 -3.12
C VAL A 269 -12.08 0.71 -1.63
N VAL A 270 -12.73 1.71 -1.06
CA VAL A 270 -13.27 1.67 0.31
C VAL A 270 -14.73 2.10 0.29
N ALA A 271 -15.56 1.44 1.08
CA ALA A 271 -16.93 1.82 1.35
C ALA A 271 -17.16 2.11 2.84
N ILE A 272 -17.90 3.17 3.14
CA ILE A 272 -18.19 3.67 4.50
C ILE A 272 -19.69 3.93 4.63
N GLN A 273 -20.25 3.61 5.79
CA GLN A 273 -21.61 3.98 6.16
C GLN A 273 -21.65 5.41 6.71
N PRO A 274 -22.26 6.39 6.02
CA PRO A 274 -22.30 7.80 6.45
C PRO A 274 -22.91 8.03 7.82
N SER A 275 -23.93 7.26 8.20
CA SER A 275 -24.64 7.41 9.47
C SER A 275 -23.82 7.01 10.70
N THR A 276 -22.80 6.12 10.54
CA THR A 276 -22.02 5.56 11.65
C THR A 276 -20.52 5.84 11.56
N GLY A 277 -19.96 5.96 10.36
CA GLY A 277 -18.52 5.96 10.09
C GLY A 277 -17.94 4.54 9.90
N GLU A 278 -18.76 3.50 9.97
CA GLU A 278 -18.33 2.13 9.81
C GLU A 278 -17.80 1.85 8.41
N ILE A 279 -16.61 1.24 8.34
CA ILE A 279 -16.05 0.74 7.09
C ILE A 279 -16.80 -0.55 6.72
N LYS A 280 -17.46 -0.55 5.57
CA LYS A 280 -18.26 -1.68 5.07
C LYS A 280 -17.49 -2.56 4.09
N ALA A 281 -16.48 -2.02 3.40
CA ALA A 281 -15.59 -2.79 2.53
C ALA A 281 -14.25 -2.10 2.34
N VAL A 282 -13.20 -2.92 2.14
CA VAL A 282 -11.84 -2.50 1.76
C VAL A 282 -11.32 -3.50 0.75
N ALA A 283 -10.96 -3.06 -0.46
CA ALA A 283 -10.39 -3.97 -1.44
C ALA A 283 -9.29 -3.30 -2.27
N ASP A 284 -8.26 -4.09 -2.57
CA ASP A 284 -7.15 -3.78 -3.45
C ASP A 284 -7.03 -4.83 -4.57
N ALA A 285 -6.69 -4.42 -5.78
CA ALA A 285 -6.45 -5.33 -6.91
C ALA A 285 -5.25 -6.24 -6.65
N GLU A 286 -4.19 -5.68 -6.07
CA GLU A 286 -3.03 -6.42 -5.60
C GLU A 286 -3.22 -6.74 -4.11
N ALA A 287 -3.53 -8.00 -3.81
CA ALA A 287 -3.61 -8.50 -2.44
C ALA A 287 -2.17 -8.66 -1.86
N GLY A 288 -1.46 -7.53 -1.75
CA GLY A 288 -0.11 -7.44 -1.18
C GLY A 288 -0.14 -7.23 0.34
N GLU A 289 1.04 -7.05 0.94
CA GLU A 289 1.17 -6.75 2.37
C GLU A 289 0.81 -5.31 2.70
N PHE A 290 1.08 -4.40 1.77
CA PHE A 290 0.73 -3.00 1.88
C PHE A 290 -0.70 -2.81 1.37
N ASN A 291 -1.59 -2.35 2.26
CA ASN A 291 -2.99 -2.08 1.89
C ASN A 291 -3.11 -0.66 1.31
N THR A 292 -3.09 -0.54 -0.02
CA THR A 292 -3.13 0.74 -0.74
C THR A 292 -4.44 1.49 -0.48
N ALA A 293 -5.55 0.79 -0.27
CA ALA A 293 -6.85 1.40 0.02
C ALA A 293 -6.84 2.19 1.34
N LEU A 294 -6.06 1.72 2.34
CA LEU A 294 -5.97 2.32 3.67
C LEU A 294 -4.70 3.16 3.90
N GLN A 295 -3.58 2.79 3.27
CA GLN A 295 -2.25 3.34 3.56
C GLN A 295 -1.63 4.08 2.37
N GLY A 296 -2.23 4.01 1.18
CA GLY A 296 -1.75 4.72 -0.01
C GLY A 296 -1.72 6.23 0.20
N ALA A 297 -0.80 6.90 -0.48
CA ALA A 297 -0.58 8.34 -0.39
C ALA A 297 -0.43 8.92 -1.81
N GLN A 298 -1.54 9.33 -2.42
CA GLN A 298 -1.59 9.81 -3.80
C GLN A 298 -2.39 11.12 -3.90
N ALA A 299 -2.12 11.93 -4.91
CA ALA A 299 -2.92 13.12 -5.20
C ALA A 299 -4.36 12.69 -5.57
N PRO A 300 -5.40 13.25 -4.91
CA PRO A 300 -6.80 12.82 -5.10
C PRO A 300 -7.46 13.43 -6.34
N GLY A 301 -6.78 14.30 -7.06
CA GLY A 301 -7.32 15.04 -8.18
C GLY A 301 -8.59 15.82 -7.83
N SER A 302 -9.44 16.01 -8.81
CA SER A 302 -10.66 16.82 -8.67
C SER A 302 -11.68 16.34 -7.62
N THR A 303 -11.49 15.18 -6.96
CA THR A 303 -12.32 14.81 -5.81
C THR A 303 -12.11 15.79 -4.65
N MET A 304 -10.93 16.42 -4.56
CA MET A 304 -10.63 17.46 -3.57
C MET A 304 -11.52 18.71 -3.70
N LYS A 305 -12.10 18.96 -4.86
CA LYS A 305 -13.04 20.09 -5.05
C LYS A 305 -14.28 20.04 -4.15
N ILE A 306 -14.57 18.88 -3.53
CA ILE A 306 -15.58 18.80 -2.47
C ILE A 306 -15.13 19.66 -1.28
N VAL A 307 -13.91 19.50 -0.83
CA VAL A 307 -13.33 20.27 0.29
C VAL A 307 -13.14 21.74 -0.10
N THR A 308 -12.67 22.00 -1.33
CA THR A 308 -12.53 23.36 -1.85
C THR A 308 -13.87 24.10 -1.93
N ALA A 309 -14.94 23.42 -2.32
CA ALA A 309 -16.29 24.00 -2.32
C ALA A 309 -16.76 24.36 -0.90
N VAL A 310 -16.48 23.50 0.10
CA VAL A 310 -16.75 23.82 1.52
C VAL A 310 -15.95 25.04 1.94
N MET A 311 -14.67 25.12 1.60
CA MET A 311 -13.82 26.28 1.89
C MET A 311 -14.40 27.55 1.27
N MET A 312 -14.84 27.52 0.03
CA MET A 312 -15.44 28.68 -0.64
C MET A 312 -16.73 29.15 0.06
N LEU A 313 -17.57 28.21 0.48
CA LEU A 313 -18.82 28.51 1.21
C LEU A 313 -18.54 28.99 2.63
N ASP A 314 -17.66 28.34 3.39
CA ASP A 314 -17.29 28.70 4.77
C ASP A 314 -16.60 30.07 4.85
N LYS A 315 -15.80 30.42 3.86
CA LYS A 315 -15.13 31.73 3.76
C LYS A 315 -16.02 32.83 3.15
N GLY A 316 -17.27 32.53 2.77
CA GLY A 316 -18.20 33.48 2.18
C GLY A 316 -17.81 33.98 0.79
N LEU A 317 -16.96 33.26 0.07
CA LEU A 317 -16.60 33.58 -1.31
C LEU A 317 -17.74 33.30 -2.28
N VAL A 318 -18.65 32.42 -1.89
CA VAL A 318 -19.89 32.06 -2.58
C VAL A 318 -20.97 31.79 -1.54
N ASN A 319 -22.25 31.98 -1.91
CA ASN A 319 -23.36 31.86 -0.98
C ASN A 319 -24.17 30.55 -1.13
N GLY A 320 -23.86 29.74 -2.15
CA GLY A 320 -24.55 28.48 -2.41
C GLY A 320 -24.42 28.00 -3.85
N PRO A 321 -25.11 26.92 -4.23
CA PRO A 321 -24.99 26.27 -5.54
C PRO A 321 -25.29 27.18 -6.73
N ASN A 322 -26.19 28.13 -6.53
CA ASN A 322 -26.64 29.08 -7.56
C ASN A 322 -25.76 30.34 -7.64
N SER A 323 -24.72 30.48 -6.80
CA SER A 323 -23.82 31.63 -6.88
C SER A 323 -23.20 31.72 -8.25
N PRO A 324 -23.21 32.90 -8.90
CA PRO A 324 -22.54 33.12 -10.15
C PRO A 324 -21.02 32.97 -9.94
N VAL A 325 -20.38 32.22 -10.81
CA VAL A 325 -18.94 32.02 -10.83
C VAL A 325 -18.43 32.10 -12.25
N GLU A 326 -17.13 32.30 -12.41
CA GLU A 326 -16.49 32.25 -13.71
C GLU A 326 -15.83 30.89 -13.93
N CYS A 327 -16.06 30.29 -15.10
CA CYS A 327 -15.40 29.08 -15.56
C CYS A 327 -14.82 29.32 -16.96
N PRO A 328 -13.77 30.16 -17.10
CA PRO A 328 -13.07 30.33 -18.36
C PRO A 328 -12.25 29.07 -18.69
N SER A 329 -11.81 28.93 -19.94
CA SER A 329 -10.95 27.79 -20.36
C SER A 329 -9.62 27.76 -19.60
N THR A 330 -9.04 28.92 -19.34
CA THR A 330 -7.76 29.07 -18.64
C THR A 330 -7.82 30.10 -17.51
N VAL A 331 -6.91 29.98 -16.55
CA VAL A 331 -6.64 30.98 -15.51
C VAL A 331 -5.14 30.96 -15.19
N THR A 332 -4.56 32.15 -15.03
CA THR A 332 -3.15 32.29 -14.68
C THR A 332 -3.01 32.61 -13.18
N TRP A 333 -2.23 31.79 -12.48
CA TRP A 333 -1.73 32.02 -11.13
C TRP A 333 -0.28 31.52 -11.05
N GLU A 334 0.69 32.40 -11.24
CA GLU A 334 2.12 32.13 -11.44
C GLU A 334 2.42 31.23 -12.67
N ARG A 335 1.56 30.30 -12.98
CA ARG A 335 1.52 29.53 -14.22
C ARG A 335 0.09 29.48 -14.76
N GLU A 336 -0.04 29.08 -16.02
CA GLU A 336 -1.36 28.85 -16.60
C GLU A 336 -1.93 27.50 -16.16
N PHE A 337 -3.19 27.51 -15.82
CA PHE A 337 -4.01 26.35 -15.53
C PHE A 337 -5.21 26.34 -16.48
N HIS A 338 -5.62 25.17 -16.91
CA HIS A 338 -6.72 25.01 -17.83
C HIS A 338 -7.74 23.96 -17.34
N ASN A 339 -8.93 23.99 -17.91
CA ASN A 339 -9.89 22.92 -17.76
C ASN A 339 -9.50 21.75 -18.66
N LEU A 340 -9.98 20.54 -18.34
CA LEU A 340 -9.83 19.38 -19.20
C LEU A 340 -10.46 19.72 -20.58
N GLU A 341 -9.74 19.41 -21.67
CA GLU A 341 -10.17 19.75 -23.05
C GLU A 341 -10.49 21.24 -23.25
N ASP A 342 -9.92 22.12 -22.46
CA ASP A 342 -10.01 23.58 -22.55
C ASP A 342 -11.45 24.15 -22.62
N PHE A 343 -12.43 23.44 -22.03
CA PHE A 343 -13.81 23.91 -22.01
C PHE A 343 -13.98 25.18 -21.16
N SER A 344 -15.02 25.97 -21.49
CA SER A 344 -15.50 27.09 -20.67
C SER A 344 -17.01 27.00 -20.47
N ILE A 345 -17.53 27.66 -19.42
CA ILE A 345 -18.97 27.77 -19.16
C ILE A 345 -19.29 29.25 -18.92
N PRO A 346 -19.76 29.98 -19.95
CA PRO A 346 -20.18 31.37 -19.79
C PRO A 346 -21.36 31.47 -18.81
N GLY A 347 -21.30 32.41 -17.86
CA GLY A 347 -22.36 32.63 -16.88
C GLY A 347 -22.61 31.43 -15.95
N ALA A 348 -21.58 30.66 -15.63
CA ALA A 348 -21.69 29.48 -14.80
C ALA A 348 -22.22 29.78 -13.40
N THR A 349 -22.99 28.84 -12.85
CA THR A 349 -23.22 28.76 -11.41
C THR A 349 -22.17 27.85 -10.76
N LEU A 350 -21.99 27.96 -9.45
CA LEU A 350 -21.09 27.07 -8.70
C LEU A 350 -21.46 25.59 -8.91
N GLN A 351 -22.75 25.27 -8.94
CA GLN A 351 -23.23 23.92 -9.21
C GLN A 351 -22.82 23.41 -10.60
N GLN A 352 -22.94 24.23 -11.64
CA GLN A 352 -22.53 23.85 -12.99
C GLN A 352 -21.03 23.66 -13.08
N ALA A 353 -20.25 24.57 -12.48
CA ALA A 353 -18.78 24.46 -12.42
C ALA A 353 -18.33 23.21 -11.66
N PHE A 354 -18.98 22.89 -10.53
CA PHE A 354 -18.72 21.67 -9.76
C PHE A 354 -19.08 20.41 -10.55
N ALA A 355 -20.27 20.36 -11.13
CA ALA A 355 -20.77 19.21 -11.88
C ALA A 355 -19.92 18.90 -13.12
N ARG A 356 -19.38 19.92 -13.78
CA ARG A 356 -18.45 19.80 -14.92
C ARG A 356 -16.98 19.72 -14.49
N SER A 357 -16.71 19.79 -13.20
CA SER A 357 -15.34 19.72 -12.63
C SER A 357 -14.41 20.85 -13.13
N CYS A 358 -14.92 22.06 -13.31
CA CYS A 358 -14.16 23.22 -13.80
C CYS A 358 -12.96 23.55 -12.90
N ASN A 359 -11.73 23.39 -13.39
CA ASN A 359 -10.50 23.70 -12.63
C ASN A 359 -10.40 25.19 -12.31
N THR A 360 -10.63 26.02 -13.34
CA THR A 360 -10.40 27.45 -13.27
C THR A 360 -11.30 28.14 -12.22
N THR A 361 -12.53 27.67 -12.02
CA THR A 361 -13.40 28.14 -10.94
C THR A 361 -12.82 27.89 -9.56
N PHE A 362 -12.27 26.70 -9.33
CA PHE A 362 -11.76 26.28 -8.02
C PHE A 362 -10.35 26.80 -7.71
N ILE A 363 -9.62 27.30 -8.69
CA ILE A 363 -8.32 28.00 -8.52
C ILE A 363 -8.52 29.47 -8.13
N LYS A 364 -9.54 30.13 -8.64
CA LYS A 364 -9.79 31.57 -8.41
C LYS A 364 -9.85 32.02 -6.95
N PRO A 365 -10.33 31.20 -5.96
CA PRO A 365 -10.29 31.53 -4.55
C PRO A 365 -8.92 31.90 -3.97
N VAL A 366 -7.83 31.48 -4.61
CA VAL A 366 -6.46 31.85 -4.17
C VAL A 366 -6.29 33.36 -4.08
N LYS A 367 -6.83 34.10 -5.04
CA LYS A 367 -6.69 35.57 -5.09
C LYS A 367 -7.42 36.30 -3.94
N PRO A 368 -8.73 36.10 -3.71
CA PRO A 368 -9.43 36.79 -2.62
C PRO A 368 -9.00 36.33 -1.22
N LEU A 369 -8.47 35.12 -1.06
CA LEU A 369 -7.95 34.64 0.23
C LEU A 369 -6.58 35.26 0.60
N GLY A 370 -5.83 35.77 -0.39
CA GLY A 370 -4.56 36.45 -0.16
C GLY A 370 -3.56 35.63 0.64
N ALA A 371 -3.02 36.20 1.71
CA ALA A 371 -2.04 35.53 2.57
C ALA A 371 -2.58 34.26 3.26
N GLY A 372 -3.89 34.13 3.42
CA GLY A 372 -4.52 32.93 4.00
C GLY A 372 -4.74 31.80 2.99
N ALA A 373 -4.47 32.00 1.71
CA ALA A 373 -4.74 31.00 0.69
C ALA A 373 -3.97 29.69 0.92
N GLY A 374 -2.73 29.76 1.36
CA GLY A 374 -1.86 28.61 1.53
C GLY A 374 -2.33 27.61 2.59
N THR A 375 -3.01 28.06 3.63
CA THR A 375 -3.51 27.21 4.73
C THR A 375 -5.00 26.89 4.63
N ALA A 376 -5.79 27.70 3.90
CA ALA A 376 -7.25 27.65 3.93
C ALA A 376 -7.82 26.27 3.60
N LEU A 377 -7.25 25.56 2.62
CA LEU A 377 -7.70 24.23 2.23
C LEU A 377 -7.40 23.19 3.31
N GLY A 378 -6.18 23.20 3.87
CA GLY A 378 -5.77 22.31 4.95
C GLY A 378 -6.60 22.52 6.22
N ASP A 379 -6.82 23.78 6.60
CA ASP A 379 -7.69 24.14 7.73
C ASP A 379 -9.11 23.62 7.53
N THR A 380 -9.67 23.76 6.33
CA THR A 380 -11.01 23.26 5.99
C THR A 380 -11.07 21.75 6.02
N ALA A 381 -10.08 21.07 5.44
CA ALA A 381 -9.97 19.62 5.42
C ALA A 381 -9.90 19.05 6.85
N ARG A 382 -9.11 19.66 7.72
CA ARG A 382 -8.98 19.27 9.12
C ARG A 382 -10.24 19.59 9.92
N LYS A 383 -10.79 20.82 9.78
CA LYS A 383 -11.92 21.32 10.54
C LYS A 383 -13.20 20.54 10.34
N TYR A 384 -13.54 20.19 9.10
CA TYR A 384 -14.83 19.59 8.75
C TYR A 384 -14.76 18.12 8.36
N PHE A 385 -13.63 17.66 7.83
CA PHE A 385 -13.47 16.30 7.30
C PHE A 385 -12.52 15.43 8.10
N GLY A 386 -11.89 16.00 9.15
CA GLY A 386 -10.95 15.26 10.00
C GLY A 386 -9.69 14.77 9.29
N ILE A 387 -9.39 15.27 8.09
CA ILE A 387 -8.18 14.90 7.34
C ILE A 387 -6.93 15.40 8.08
N GLY A 388 -5.95 14.51 8.28
CA GLY A 388 -4.73 14.80 9.02
C GLY A 388 -4.92 14.83 10.55
N LEU A 389 -6.07 14.36 11.06
CA LEU A 389 -6.21 13.96 12.47
C LEU A 389 -5.68 12.53 12.64
N ASP A 390 -5.42 12.13 13.87
CA ASP A 390 -5.02 10.76 14.20
C ASP A 390 -6.28 9.86 14.25
N TRP A 391 -6.49 9.06 13.22
CA TRP A 391 -7.66 8.19 13.12
C TRP A 391 -7.41 6.84 13.77
N GLN A 392 -8.13 6.57 14.82
CA GLN A 392 -8.11 5.27 15.52
C GLN A 392 -9.09 4.28 14.87
N THR A 393 -8.79 3.86 13.63
CA THR A 393 -9.70 3.03 12.81
C THR A 393 -9.84 1.59 13.30
N GLY A 394 -8.85 1.10 14.04
CA GLY A 394 -8.69 -0.31 14.46
C GLY A 394 -7.56 -1.03 13.75
N VAL A 395 -7.12 -0.52 12.59
CA VAL A 395 -5.96 -0.99 11.82
C VAL A 395 -5.10 0.21 11.43
N VAL A 396 -3.92 -0.04 10.89
CA VAL A 396 -3.03 1.04 10.43
C VAL A 396 -3.61 1.70 9.19
N THR A 397 -3.73 3.04 9.23
CA THR A 397 -4.19 3.87 8.12
C THR A 397 -3.28 5.06 7.91
N PHE A 398 -3.30 5.61 6.71
CA PHE A 398 -2.78 6.94 6.43
C PHE A 398 -3.97 7.90 6.38
N ASP A 399 -4.00 8.90 7.25
CA ASP A 399 -5.19 9.72 7.53
C ASP A 399 -5.28 10.98 6.66
N GLY A 400 -4.52 10.98 5.57
CA GLY A 400 -4.50 12.05 4.58
C GLY A 400 -3.59 13.22 4.99
N LYS A 401 -3.13 13.96 4.00
CA LYS A 401 -2.27 15.13 4.19
C LYS A 401 -2.64 16.23 3.20
N VAL A 402 -2.97 17.41 3.73
CA VAL A 402 -3.19 18.66 2.99
C VAL A 402 -2.23 19.70 3.56
N PRO A 403 -0.99 19.77 3.08
CA PRO A 403 0.03 20.65 3.62
C PRO A 403 -0.26 22.12 3.26
N GLU A 404 0.32 23.02 4.03
CA GLU A 404 0.45 24.42 3.65
C GLU A 404 1.22 24.54 2.33
N SER A 405 0.79 25.45 1.48
CA SER A 405 1.33 25.63 0.13
C SER A 405 1.49 27.11 -0.20
N ALA A 406 2.27 27.41 -1.22
CA ALA A 406 2.50 28.78 -1.70
C ALA A 406 2.48 28.82 -3.23
N GLY A 407 2.21 30.00 -3.80
CA GLY A 407 2.30 30.26 -5.21
C GLY A 407 1.42 29.33 -6.06
N ALA A 408 1.96 28.83 -7.16
CA ALA A 408 1.28 27.91 -8.08
C ALA A 408 0.86 26.59 -7.40
N GLU A 409 1.59 26.16 -6.36
CA GLU A 409 1.27 24.96 -5.59
C GLU A 409 -0.07 25.10 -4.86
N THR A 410 -0.38 26.31 -4.34
CA THR A 410 -1.69 26.57 -3.72
C THR A 410 -2.84 26.40 -4.73
N ALA A 411 -2.67 26.89 -5.93
CA ALA A 411 -3.65 26.72 -7.01
C ALA A 411 -3.83 25.24 -7.39
N ALA A 412 -2.73 24.50 -7.49
CA ALA A 412 -2.75 23.06 -7.76
C ALA A 412 -3.46 22.28 -6.63
N SER A 413 -3.17 22.62 -5.38
CA SER A 413 -3.81 22.01 -4.20
C SER A 413 -5.34 22.15 -4.22
N TYR A 414 -5.86 23.31 -4.64
CA TYR A 414 -7.30 23.56 -4.68
C TYR A 414 -8.06 22.68 -5.68
N ILE A 415 -7.38 22.08 -6.61
CA ILE A 415 -7.93 21.11 -7.57
C ILE A 415 -7.45 19.67 -7.29
N GLY A 416 -6.78 19.46 -6.14
CA GLY A 416 -6.36 18.14 -5.67
C GLY A 416 -5.09 17.59 -6.29
N GLN A 417 -4.24 18.48 -6.81
CA GLN A 417 -2.92 18.18 -7.34
C GLN A 417 -1.83 18.65 -6.33
N GLY A 418 -0.58 18.58 -6.74
CA GLY A 418 0.54 19.02 -5.93
C GLY A 418 0.87 18.05 -4.79
N GLN A 419 1.12 18.58 -3.59
CA GLN A 419 1.61 17.80 -2.44
C GLN A 419 0.49 17.17 -1.58
N ILE A 420 -0.77 17.28 -2.00
CA ILE A 420 -1.88 16.61 -1.30
C ILE A 420 -1.74 15.10 -1.45
N GLN A 421 -1.89 14.39 -0.35
CA GLN A 421 -1.81 12.94 -0.31
C GLN A 421 -3.06 12.35 0.35
N MET A 422 -3.71 11.42 -0.33
CA MET A 422 -4.90 10.71 0.14
C MET A 422 -4.92 9.27 -0.38
N ASN A 423 -5.76 8.46 0.23
CA ASN A 423 -6.12 7.12 -0.23
C ASN A 423 -7.64 6.99 -0.41
N ALA A 424 -8.11 5.81 -0.78
CA ALA A 424 -9.53 5.56 -1.00
C ALA A 424 -10.35 5.76 0.30
N LEU A 425 -9.81 5.41 1.47
CA LEU A 425 -10.46 5.63 2.76
C LEU A 425 -10.73 7.12 3.04
N ASN A 426 -9.72 7.97 2.82
CA ASN A 426 -9.85 9.42 3.06
C ASN A 426 -10.91 10.02 2.14
N VAL A 427 -10.88 9.68 0.86
CA VAL A 427 -11.81 10.22 -0.14
C VAL A 427 -13.24 9.67 0.07
N ALA A 428 -13.39 8.41 0.50
CA ALA A 428 -14.68 7.85 0.90
C ALA A 428 -15.26 8.56 2.13
N SER A 429 -14.40 8.86 3.12
CA SER A 429 -14.78 9.61 4.34
C SER A 429 -15.24 11.03 4.02
N ILE A 430 -14.64 11.70 3.03
CA ILE A 430 -15.10 13.01 2.55
C ILE A 430 -16.53 12.92 2.00
N ALA A 431 -16.84 11.93 1.16
CA ALA A 431 -18.20 11.75 0.62
C ALA A 431 -19.21 11.34 1.71
N ALA A 432 -18.80 10.48 2.65
CA ALA A 432 -19.61 10.09 3.80
C ALA A 432 -19.94 11.31 4.69
N THR A 433 -18.96 12.19 4.93
CA THR A 433 -19.15 13.45 5.68
C THR A 433 -20.19 14.35 5.02
N VAL A 434 -20.15 14.52 3.70
CA VAL A 434 -21.16 15.32 2.98
C VAL A 434 -22.54 14.70 3.10
N LYS A 435 -22.65 13.39 2.92
CA LYS A 435 -23.94 12.68 3.01
C LYS A 435 -24.48 12.73 4.43
N GLY A 436 -23.66 12.45 5.44
CA GLY A 436 -24.05 12.43 6.86
C GLY A 436 -24.19 13.82 7.51
N GLY A 437 -23.66 14.88 6.88
CA GLY A 437 -23.67 16.24 7.42
C GLY A 437 -22.55 16.54 8.42
N GLY A 438 -21.70 15.58 8.74
CA GLY A 438 -20.55 15.74 9.63
C GLY A 438 -19.62 14.54 9.61
N PHE A 439 -18.37 14.80 9.92
CA PHE A 439 -17.33 13.77 9.98
C PHE A 439 -17.64 12.77 11.09
N LYS A 440 -17.58 11.51 10.73
CA LYS A 440 -17.52 10.39 11.66
C LYS A 440 -16.26 9.61 11.31
N GLN A 441 -15.35 9.51 12.29
CA GLN A 441 -14.10 8.82 12.05
C GLN A 441 -14.38 7.39 11.56
N PRO A 442 -13.74 6.96 10.44
CA PRO A 442 -13.89 5.60 9.97
C PRO A 442 -13.39 4.58 10.99
N VAL A 443 -14.14 3.50 11.16
CA VAL A 443 -13.79 2.39 12.05
C VAL A 443 -14.06 1.05 11.37
N ILE A 444 -13.17 0.07 11.57
CA ILE A 444 -13.32 -1.29 11.01
C ILE A 444 -13.73 -2.30 12.08
N VAL A 445 -13.60 -1.93 13.33
CA VAL A 445 -14.12 -2.67 14.49
C VAL A 445 -14.85 -1.70 15.41
N PRO A 446 -15.86 -2.16 16.17
CA PRO A 446 -16.59 -1.31 17.12
C PRO A 446 -15.66 -0.60 18.10
N GLN A 447 -15.93 0.68 18.39
CA GLN A 447 -15.14 1.48 19.34
C GLN A 447 -15.04 0.82 20.73
N GLY A 448 -16.13 0.19 21.17
CA GLY A 448 -16.20 -0.44 22.50
C GLY A 448 -15.28 -1.65 22.70
N LEU A 449 -14.62 -2.14 21.64
CA LEU A 449 -13.72 -3.28 21.74
C LEU A 449 -12.46 -2.96 22.58
N ASP A 450 -11.88 -1.77 22.36
CA ASP A 450 -10.67 -1.29 23.06
C ASP A 450 -10.88 0.10 23.70
N ASN A 451 -12.10 0.63 23.67
CA ASN A 451 -12.49 1.95 24.21
C ASN A 451 -11.60 3.12 23.72
N ARG A 452 -11.06 2.99 22.49
CA ARG A 452 -10.21 4.01 21.90
C ARG A 452 -10.94 5.33 21.69
N GLU A 453 -10.24 6.44 21.82
CA GLU A 453 -10.77 7.76 21.55
C GLU A 453 -10.79 8.01 20.04
N LEU A 454 -11.97 8.36 19.51
CA LEU A 454 -12.14 8.68 18.10
C LEU A 454 -11.87 10.15 17.83
N ALA A 455 -11.19 10.44 16.72
CA ALA A 455 -10.99 11.80 16.24
C ALA A 455 -12.35 12.49 15.95
N ARG A 456 -12.42 13.78 16.24
CA ARG A 456 -13.63 14.59 16.08
C ARG A 456 -13.35 15.81 15.22
N ALA A 457 -14.29 16.15 14.37
CA ALA A 457 -14.26 17.36 13.57
C ALA A 457 -15.56 18.15 13.76
N THR A 458 -15.55 19.42 13.39
CA THR A 458 -16.72 20.28 13.44
C THR A 458 -17.76 19.80 12.42
N PRO A 459 -19.02 19.60 12.77
CA PRO A 459 -20.06 19.28 11.80
C PRO A 459 -20.17 20.36 10.69
N LEU A 460 -20.49 19.95 9.48
CA LEU A 460 -20.80 20.89 8.41
C LEU A 460 -22.05 21.70 8.78
N PRO A 461 -22.04 23.02 8.61
CA PRO A 461 -23.29 23.78 8.67
C PRO A 461 -24.34 23.22 7.69
N ASP A 462 -25.60 23.12 8.09
CA ASP A 462 -26.67 22.49 7.30
C ASP A 462 -26.79 23.08 5.89
N SER A 463 -26.60 24.40 5.76
CA SER A 463 -26.62 25.09 4.46
C SER A 463 -25.48 24.66 3.55
N ILE A 464 -24.30 24.43 4.12
CA ILE A 464 -23.11 23.95 3.38
C ILE A 464 -23.32 22.47 3.00
N ALA A 465 -23.73 21.63 3.95
CA ALA A 465 -24.00 20.22 3.70
C ALA A 465 -25.09 20.03 2.62
N GLY A 466 -26.18 20.83 2.70
CA GLY A 466 -27.24 20.86 1.69
C GLY A 466 -26.73 21.27 0.31
N SER A 467 -25.91 22.33 0.26
CA SER A 467 -25.28 22.80 -0.99
C SER A 467 -24.39 21.73 -1.63
N LEU A 468 -23.57 21.06 -0.83
CA LEU A 468 -22.70 19.98 -1.32
C LEU A 468 -23.51 18.80 -1.86
N ARG A 469 -24.53 18.33 -1.12
CA ARG A 469 -25.41 17.25 -1.59
C ARG A 469 -26.08 17.61 -2.92
N GLN A 470 -26.54 18.84 -3.07
CA GLN A 470 -27.12 19.32 -4.32
C GLN A 470 -26.09 19.32 -5.48
N MET A 471 -24.89 19.84 -5.25
CA MET A 471 -23.84 19.89 -6.28
C MET A 471 -23.33 18.47 -6.65
N MET A 472 -23.15 17.57 -5.66
CA MET A 472 -22.76 16.19 -5.91
C MET A 472 -23.87 15.39 -6.63
N ASN A 473 -25.16 15.68 -6.33
CA ASN A 473 -26.27 15.11 -7.08
C ASN A 473 -26.26 15.58 -8.54
N ALA A 474 -26.03 16.87 -8.79
CA ALA A 474 -25.91 17.40 -10.14
C ALA A 474 -24.74 16.74 -10.91
N ALA A 475 -23.59 16.52 -10.26
CA ALA A 475 -22.49 15.80 -10.88
C ALA A 475 -22.86 14.34 -11.24
N ALA A 476 -23.65 13.67 -10.39
CA ALA A 476 -24.10 12.29 -10.59
C ALA A 476 -25.22 12.14 -11.64
N THR A 477 -26.03 13.17 -11.89
CA THR A 477 -27.22 13.08 -12.74
C THR A 477 -27.11 13.83 -14.07
N SER A 478 -26.30 14.87 -14.15
CA SER A 478 -26.15 15.71 -15.34
C SER A 478 -24.70 16.21 -15.57
N GLY A 479 -23.74 15.75 -14.74
CA GLY A 479 -22.34 16.15 -14.81
C GLY A 479 -21.41 15.01 -15.26
N THR A 480 -20.14 15.12 -14.86
CA THR A 480 -19.06 14.18 -15.26
C THR A 480 -19.25 12.75 -14.73
N ALA A 481 -20.06 12.56 -13.69
CA ALA A 481 -20.29 11.25 -13.08
C ALA A 481 -21.56 10.54 -13.59
N THR A 482 -22.32 11.15 -14.53
CA THR A 482 -23.62 10.65 -14.97
C THR A 482 -23.58 9.23 -15.50
N ARG A 483 -22.58 8.89 -16.33
CA ARG A 483 -22.41 7.56 -16.92
C ARG A 483 -22.17 6.52 -15.82
N ALA A 484 -21.21 6.78 -14.94
CA ALA A 484 -20.87 5.84 -13.86
C ALA A 484 -22.04 5.61 -12.89
N MET A 485 -22.78 6.68 -12.56
CA MET A 485 -23.88 6.63 -11.60
C MET A 485 -25.25 6.26 -12.21
N ALA A 486 -25.30 5.96 -13.52
CA ALA A 486 -26.57 5.67 -14.21
C ALA A 486 -27.31 4.48 -13.61
N SER A 487 -26.60 3.41 -13.25
CA SER A 487 -27.18 2.20 -12.65
C SER A 487 -27.43 2.30 -11.14
N VAL A 488 -26.92 3.35 -10.48
CA VAL A 488 -27.06 3.53 -9.03
C VAL A 488 -28.39 4.23 -8.74
N SER A 489 -29.24 3.57 -7.96
CA SER A 489 -30.56 4.11 -7.53
C SER A 489 -30.45 4.91 -6.22
N GLY A 490 -31.59 5.45 -5.74
CA GLY A 490 -31.71 6.12 -4.45
C GLY A 490 -31.18 7.56 -4.43
N SER A 491 -31.02 8.10 -3.23
CA SER A 491 -30.47 9.45 -2.98
C SER A 491 -28.98 9.45 -3.19
N LYS A 492 -28.50 9.94 -4.35
CA LYS A 492 -27.11 9.80 -4.80
C LYS A 492 -26.41 11.13 -5.05
N GLY A 493 -25.09 11.08 -4.93
CA GLY A 493 -24.19 12.16 -5.28
C GLY A 493 -22.80 11.62 -5.62
N ALA A 494 -22.03 12.32 -6.43
CA ALA A 494 -20.70 11.88 -6.83
C ALA A 494 -19.75 13.03 -7.18
N LYS A 495 -18.45 12.71 -7.28
CA LYS A 495 -17.42 13.57 -7.84
C LYS A 495 -16.34 12.72 -8.52
N THR A 496 -16.05 13.07 -9.77
CA THR A 496 -14.94 12.50 -10.54
C THR A 496 -13.63 13.21 -10.20
N GLY A 497 -12.53 12.51 -10.28
CA GLY A 497 -11.18 13.04 -10.17
C GLY A 497 -10.24 12.37 -11.15
N SER A 498 -9.32 13.13 -11.73
CA SER A 498 -8.19 12.62 -12.48
C SER A 498 -6.95 13.26 -11.88
N ALA A 499 -5.95 12.45 -11.55
CA ALA A 499 -4.69 12.93 -11.01
C ALA A 499 -3.57 12.56 -11.98
N GLU A 500 -2.91 13.58 -12.51
CA GLU A 500 -1.74 13.41 -13.36
C GLU A 500 -0.55 12.96 -12.51
N VAL A 501 0.23 12.01 -13.04
CA VAL A 501 1.43 11.48 -12.40
C VAL A 501 2.58 11.58 -13.39
N ASP A 502 3.66 12.21 -12.96
CA ASP A 502 4.85 12.40 -13.80
C ASP A 502 5.39 11.05 -14.29
N GLY A 503 5.65 10.97 -15.61
CA GLY A 503 6.15 9.75 -16.24
C GLY A 503 5.12 8.65 -16.50
N GLN A 504 3.84 8.86 -16.16
CA GLN A 504 2.73 7.95 -16.46
C GLN A 504 1.97 8.43 -17.69
N GLY A 505 1.59 7.51 -18.59
CA GLY A 505 0.91 7.88 -19.85
C GLY A 505 -0.53 8.35 -19.62
N ASP A 506 -1.28 7.68 -18.71
CA ASP A 506 -2.64 8.03 -18.36
C ASP A 506 -2.71 8.50 -16.89
N SER A 507 -3.66 9.39 -16.58
CA SER A 507 -3.89 9.85 -15.22
C SER A 507 -4.44 8.72 -14.31
N ASN A 508 -4.22 8.84 -13.00
CA ASN A 508 -4.93 8.02 -12.03
C ASN A 508 -6.41 8.42 -12.02
N SER A 509 -7.27 7.44 -12.29
CA SER A 509 -8.71 7.60 -12.23
C SER A 509 -9.17 7.59 -10.77
N TRP A 510 -9.80 8.67 -10.31
CA TRP A 510 -10.41 8.80 -8.99
C TRP A 510 -11.91 9.01 -9.09
N PHE A 511 -12.64 8.39 -8.21
CA PHE A 511 -14.08 8.61 -8.09
C PHE A 511 -14.53 8.46 -6.65
N THR A 512 -15.45 9.32 -6.24
CA THR A 512 -16.17 9.14 -4.99
C THR A 512 -17.64 9.44 -5.18
N GLY A 513 -18.46 8.76 -4.41
CA GLY A 513 -19.89 8.98 -4.41
C GLY A 513 -20.58 8.30 -3.25
N TYR A 514 -21.85 8.57 -3.14
CA TYR A 514 -22.74 7.92 -2.17
C TYR A 514 -24.08 7.57 -2.81
N ALA A 515 -24.74 6.56 -2.24
CA ALA A 515 -26.13 6.25 -2.50
C ALA A 515 -26.79 5.80 -1.19
N ASP A 516 -27.91 6.43 -0.83
CA ASP A 516 -28.59 6.25 0.46
C ASP A 516 -27.61 6.33 1.63
N ASP A 517 -27.43 5.26 2.43
CA ASP A 517 -26.49 5.25 3.57
C ASP A 517 -25.19 4.47 3.29
N LEU A 518 -24.73 4.51 2.05
CA LEU A 518 -23.41 3.98 1.67
C LEU A 518 -22.65 5.02 0.85
N ALA A 519 -21.41 5.31 1.24
CA ALA A 519 -20.46 6.13 0.50
C ALA A 519 -19.24 5.27 0.12
N ALA A 520 -18.67 5.52 -1.06
CA ALA A 520 -17.48 4.80 -1.51
C ALA A 520 -16.56 5.72 -2.31
N ALA A 521 -15.27 5.37 -2.31
CA ALA A 521 -14.28 5.97 -3.21
C ALA A 521 -13.33 4.92 -3.75
N ALA A 522 -12.89 5.12 -4.98
CA ALA A 522 -11.90 4.27 -5.63
C ALA A 522 -10.81 5.10 -6.30
N VAL A 523 -9.64 4.51 -6.39
CA VAL A 523 -8.55 4.93 -7.27
C VAL A 523 -8.14 3.77 -8.16
N VAL A 524 -7.93 4.03 -9.44
CA VAL A 524 -7.35 3.09 -10.41
C VAL A 524 -6.15 3.77 -11.04
N GLN A 525 -4.96 3.21 -10.83
CA GLN A 525 -3.73 3.75 -11.41
C GLN A 525 -3.75 3.61 -12.93
N ALA A 526 -3.28 4.64 -13.63
CA ALA A 526 -3.34 4.72 -15.08
C ALA A 526 -4.73 4.38 -15.66
N GLY A 527 -5.79 4.67 -14.90
CA GLY A 527 -7.18 4.33 -15.24
C GLY A 527 -7.91 5.38 -16.08
N GLY A 528 -7.20 6.42 -16.54
CA GLY A 528 -7.76 7.49 -17.35
C GLY A 528 -8.63 8.47 -16.56
N HIS A 529 -9.78 8.87 -17.13
CA HIS A 529 -10.66 9.82 -16.47
C HIS A 529 -11.44 9.20 -15.31
N GLY A 530 -11.73 10.00 -14.28
CA GLY A 530 -12.38 9.53 -13.05
C GLY A 530 -13.76 8.90 -13.23
N GLY A 531 -14.47 9.25 -14.30
CA GLY A 531 -15.77 8.66 -14.65
C GLY A 531 -15.67 7.25 -15.24
N ASP A 532 -14.50 6.83 -15.66
CA ASP A 532 -14.27 5.55 -16.33
C ASP A 532 -14.00 4.42 -15.31
N ALA A 533 -12.75 4.05 -15.10
CA ALA A 533 -12.38 2.89 -14.28
C ALA A 533 -12.82 3.02 -12.79
N ALA A 534 -12.49 4.12 -12.13
CA ALA A 534 -12.86 4.32 -10.73
C ALA A 534 -14.37 4.52 -10.56
N GLY A 535 -15.02 5.17 -11.53
CA GLY A 535 -16.48 5.36 -11.51
C GLY A 535 -17.24 4.05 -11.58
N GLU A 536 -16.83 3.13 -12.46
CA GLU A 536 -17.42 1.79 -12.56
C GLU A 536 -17.21 0.98 -11.28
N THR A 537 -16.00 1.06 -10.70
CA THR A 537 -15.67 0.39 -9.43
C THR A 537 -16.59 0.85 -8.31
N VAL A 538 -16.74 2.16 -8.10
CA VAL A 538 -17.61 2.73 -7.06
C VAL A 538 -19.08 2.39 -7.30
N ALA A 539 -19.56 2.47 -8.55
CA ALA A 539 -20.96 2.15 -8.87
C ALA A 539 -21.31 0.69 -8.53
N ARG A 540 -20.41 -0.25 -8.79
CA ARG A 540 -20.60 -1.67 -8.43
C ARG A 540 -20.71 -1.85 -6.92
N VAL A 541 -19.88 -1.17 -6.15
CA VAL A 541 -19.89 -1.23 -4.68
C VAL A 541 -21.18 -0.59 -4.14
N LEU A 542 -21.58 0.58 -4.64
CA LEU A 542 -22.82 1.26 -4.21
C LEU A 542 -24.09 0.46 -4.55
N ASN A 543 -24.07 -0.39 -5.56
CA ASN A 543 -25.20 -1.26 -5.91
C ASN A 543 -25.29 -2.53 -5.04
N ALA A 544 -24.28 -2.80 -4.20
CA ALA A 544 -24.27 -3.96 -3.29
C ALA A 544 -24.84 -3.66 -1.89
N ARG A 545 -25.33 -2.42 -1.65
CA ARG A 545 -25.92 -1.97 -0.37
C ARG A 545 -27.26 -2.64 -0.06
#